data_b6af0015835a386e25b5500462f97908
#
_entry.id   b6af0015835a386e25b5500462f97908
#
_cell.length_a   1.000
_cell.length_b   1.000
_cell.length_c   1.000
_cell.angle_alpha   90.00
_cell.angle_beta   90.00
_cell.angle_gamma   90.00
#
_symmetry.space_group_name_H-M   'P 1'
#
loop_
_entity.id
_entity.type
_entity.pdbx_description
1 polymer ?
#
loop_
_entity_poly.entity_id
_entity_poly.type
_entity_poly.pdbx_seq_one_letter_code
_entity_poly.pdbx_strand_id
1 'polypeptide(L)'
;THKLTGEFNDAIASQVGYIPFDYKKHQWQNRFDWRWQALGLTANKLPKVIQAGKLLGQLTVDAAQELGLPAGLAIVAAGADKACEVLGAGCINASQGALSFGTTATYNTVSCHYLSINPPMPPYPAALPHQYCLETQIPQGFALVKYFKEQIAANEIAEAQQGRDWLAVLEDWLIQSPAGANGLMWQPSLSVQASGESISQGALLGLSTQH
;
A
#
# COMPACT_ATOMS: atom_id res chain seq x y z
N THR A 1 7.94 14.87 -12.92
CA THR A 1 7.56 15.04 -14.34
C THR A 1 8.07 16.36 -14.89
N HIS A 2 7.83 17.51 -14.26
CA HIS A 2 8.14 18.84 -14.79
C HIS A 2 9.61 19.02 -15.24
N LYS A 3 10.58 18.61 -14.43
CA LYS A 3 12.01 18.67 -14.79
C LYS A 3 12.37 17.86 -16.04
N LEU A 4 11.65 16.78 -16.27
CA LEU A 4 11.93 15.89 -17.41
C LEU A 4 11.28 16.36 -18.70
N THR A 5 10.09 16.97 -18.61
CA THR A 5 9.24 17.22 -19.78
C THR A 5 8.91 18.68 -20.02
N GLY A 6 9.16 19.55 -19.05
CA GLY A 6 8.65 20.94 -19.06
C GLY A 6 7.14 21.04 -18.73
N GLU A 7 6.41 19.94 -18.76
CA GLU A 7 4.98 19.90 -18.52
C GLU A 7 4.65 19.81 -17.03
N PHE A 8 3.62 20.53 -16.59
CA PHE A 8 3.14 20.46 -15.20
C PHE A 8 2.00 19.44 -15.08
N ASN A 9 2.36 18.17 -15.33
CA ASN A 9 1.46 17.01 -15.32
C ASN A 9 1.88 16.00 -14.24
N ASP A 10 0.90 15.23 -13.72
CA ASP A 10 1.14 14.10 -12.83
C ASP A 10 0.14 12.96 -13.12
N ALA A 11 0.44 11.75 -12.69
CA ALA A 11 -0.44 10.61 -12.89
C ALA A 11 -1.61 10.62 -11.89
N ILE A 12 -2.84 10.34 -12.36
CA ILE A 12 -4.00 10.13 -11.50
C ILE A 12 -3.71 9.03 -10.46
N ALA A 13 -3.13 7.92 -10.90
CA ALA A 13 -2.84 6.78 -10.03
C ALA A 13 -1.70 7.02 -9.02
N SER A 14 -1.02 8.17 -9.09
CA SER A 14 -0.07 8.61 -8.06
C SER A 14 -0.72 9.41 -6.94
N GLN A 15 -2.00 9.76 -7.07
CA GLN A 15 -2.71 10.57 -6.08
C GLN A 15 -3.25 9.69 -4.94
N VAL A 16 -2.41 9.43 -3.93
CA VAL A 16 -2.76 8.62 -2.77
C VAL A 16 -2.63 9.45 -1.50
N GLY A 17 -3.72 9.59 -0.73
CA GLY A 17 -3.74 10.36 0.52
C GLY A 17 -3.68 11.87 0.36
N TYR A 18 -3.79 12.41 -0.84
CA TYR A 18 -3.70 13.85 -1.11
C TYR A 18 -5.06 14.55 -1.07
N ILE A 19 -5.08 15.74 -0.52
CA ILE A 19 -6.22 16.67 -0.56
C ILE A 19 -5.73 17.94 -1.29
N PRO A 20 -6.56 18.56 -2.13
CA PRO A 20 -8.00 18.37 -2.30
C PRO A 20 -8.38 17.46 -3.49
N PHE A 21 -7.87 16.25 -3.56
CA PHE A 21 -8.23 15.30 -4.62
C PHE A 21 -9.59 14.66 -4.38
N ASP A 22 -10.43 14.58 -5.44
CA ASP A 22 -11.71 13.86 -5.45
C ASP A 22 -11.45 12.41 -5.89
N TYR A 23 -11.28 11.51 -4.95
CA TYR A 23 -11.02 10.09 -5.20
C TYR A 23 -12.14 9.39 -5.96
N LYS A 24 -13.38 9.90 -5.82
CA LYS A 24 -14.55 9.31 -6.49
C LYS A 24 -14.59 9.66 -7.97
N LYS A 25 -14.05 10.83 -8.33
CA LYS A 25 -14.06 11.33 -9.71
C LYS A 25 -12.70 11.30 -10.39
N HIS A 26 -11.65 10.92 -9.66
CA HIS A 26 -10.27 10.93 -10.12
C HIS A 26 -9.81 12.29 -10.67
N GLN A 27 -10.12 13.36 -9.94
CA GLN A 27 -9.78 14.72 -10.32
C GLN A 27 -9.59 15.61 -9.09
N TRP A 28 -9.00 16.80 -9.27
CA TRP A 28 -9.01 17.80 -8.21
C TRP A 28 -10.44 18.25 -7.90
N GLN A 29 -10.70 18.59 -6.63
CA GLN A 29 -11.99 19.11 -6.19
C GLN A 29 -12.38 20.38 -6.98
N ASN A 30 -13.69 20.64 -7.04
CA ASN A 30 -14.21 21.88 -7.62
C ASN A 30 -13.51 23.09 -6.96
N ARG A 31 -13.19 24.11 -7.76
CA ARG A 31 -12.46 25.32 -7.30
C ARG A 31 -13.15 26.07 -6.14
N PHE A 32 -14.41 25.82 -5.87
CA PHE A 32 -15.16 26.40 -4.76
C PHE A 32 -15.23 25.48 -3.54
N ASP A 33 -14.58 24.33 -3.56
CA ASP A 33 -14.53 23.42 -2.42
C ASP A 33 -13.75 24.05 -1.26
N TRP A 34 -14.25 23.90 -0.06
CA TRP A 34 -13.70 24.50 1.17
C TRP A 34 -12.24 24.04 1.45
N ARG A 35 -11.86 22.87 0.96
CA ARG A 35 -10.50 22.32 1.14
C ARG A 35 -9.45 23.21 0.54
N TRP A 36 -9.72 23.91 -0.56
CA TRP A 36 -8.77 24.86 -1.14
C TRP A 36 -8.45 25.99 -0.18
N GLN A 37 -9.47 26.55 0.45
CA GLN A 37 -9.31 27.60 1.44
C GLN A 37 -8.59 27.09 2.69
N ALA A 38 -8.98 25.93 3.20
CA ALA A 38 -8.37 25.33 4.40
C ALA A 38 -6.86 25.04 4.21
N LEU A 39 -6.45 24.70 2.99
CA LEU A 39 -5.04 24.42 2.66
C LEU A 39 -4.26 25.68 2.23
N GLY A 40 -4.90 26.82 2.04
CA GLY A 40 -4.27 28.02 1.49
C GLY A 40 -3.73 27.83 0.06
N LEU A 41 -4.33 26.92 -0.71
CA LEU A 41 -3.91 26.56 -2.06
C LEU A 41 -4.90 27.08 -3.12
N THR A 42 -4.36 27.26 -4.31
CA THR A 42 -5.14 27.58 -5.51
C THR A 42 -4.90 26.49 -6.57
N ALA A 43 -5.89 26.22 -7.40
CA ALA A 43 -5.85 25.11 -8.35
C ALA A 43 -4.68 25.17 -9.34
N ASN A 44 -4.17 26.37 -9.66
CA ASN A 44 -3.02 26.55 -10.55
C ASN A 44 -1.66 26.12 -9.93
N LYS A 45 -1.63 25.80 -8.64
CA LYS A 45 -0.43 25.29 -7.95
C LYS A 45 -0.35 23.77 -7.97
N LEU A 46 -1.39 23.10 -8.47
CA LEU A 46 -1.41 21.66 -8.60
C LEU A 46 -1.30 21.23 -10.06
N PRO A 47 -0.65 20.09 -10.34
CA PRO A 47 -0.46 19.60 -11.70
C PRO A 47 -1.78 19.21 -12.35
N LYS A 48 -1.83 19.24 -13.67
CA LYS A 48 -2.89 18.55 -14.41
C LYS A 48 -2.73 17.04 -14.20
N VAL A 49 -3.81 16.36 -13.81
CA VAL A 49 -3.76 14.91 -13.62
C VAL A 49 -4.09 14.17 -14.90
N ILE A 50 -3.27 13.17 -15.20
CA ILE A 50 -3.29 12.38 -16.45
C ILE A 50 -3.58 10.93 -16.11
N GLN A 51 -4.44 10.30 -16.89
CA GLN A 51 -4.80 8.90 -16.73
C GLN A 51 -3.59 7.98 -16.91
N ALA A 52 -3.49 6.92 -16.10
CA ALA A 52 -2.46 5.90 -16.23
C ALA A 52 -2.40 5.34 -17.66
N GLY A 53 -1.21 5.09 -18.17
CA GLY A 53 -0.94 4.67 -19.54
C GLY A 53 -0.97 5.79 -20.59
N LYS A 54 -1.29 7.03 -20.21
CA LYS A 54 -1.29 8.19 -21.12
C LYS A 54 0.00 9.00 -20.98
N LEU A 55 0.28 9.82 -21.99
CA LEU A 55 1.48 10.64 -22.07
C LEU A 55 1.45 11.76 -21.03
N LEU A 56 2.47 11.83 -20.17
CA LEU A 56 2.74 12.96 -19.28
C LEU A 56 3.47 14.10 -19.98
N GLY A 57 4.28 13.78 -20.98
CA GLY A 57 5.09 14.68 -21.77
C GLY A 57 6.20 13.94 -22.50
N GLN A 58 7.06 14.68 -23.18
CA GLN A 58 8.24 14.13 -23.84
C GLN A 58 9.51 14.64 -23.16
N LEU A 59 10.54 13.82 -23.13
CA LEU A 59 11.82 14.16 -22.53
C LEU A 59 12.45 15.34 -23.28
N THR A 60 12.76 16.41 -22.54
CA THR A 60 13.44 17.61 -23.12
C THR A 60 14.86 17.27 -23.52
N VAL A 61 15.45 18.11 -24.39
CA VAL A 61 16.84 17.95 -24.83
C VAL A 61 17.80 17.98 -23.65
N ASP A 62 17.62 18.92 -22.73
CA ASP A 62 18.49 19.08 -21.55
C ASP A 62 18.42 17.87 -20.64
N ALA A 63 17.20 17.41 -20.31
CA ALA A 63 17.01 16.22 -19.48
C ALA A 63 17.54 14.94 -20.18
N ALA A 64 17.39 14.85 -21.50
CA ALA A 64 17.92 13.75 -22.29
C ALA A 64 19.45 13.67 -22.22
N GLN A 65 20.13 14.82 -22.30
CA GLN A 65 21.58 14.90 -22.15
C GLN A 65 22.05 14.48 -20.76
N GLU A 66 21.39 14.97 -19.70
CA GLU A 66 21.74 14.60 -18.32
C GLU A 66 21.55 13.11 -18.03
N LEU A 67 20.54 12.47 -18.62
CA LEU A 67 20.19 11.07 -18.39
C LEU A 67 20.87 10.09 -19.38
N GLY A 68 21.49 10.59 -20.45
CA GLY A 68 22.02 9.75 -21.51
C GLY A 68 20.94 9.03 -22.33
N LEU A 69 19.76 9.63 -22.45
CA LEU A 69 18.58 9.07 -23.13
C LEU A 69 18.26 9.87 -24.41
N PRO A 70 17.51 9.31 -25.36
CA PRO A 70 17.06 10.05 -26.54
C PRO A 70 16.10 11.19 -26.17
N ALA A 71 16.33 12.38 -26.73
CA ALA A 71 15.37 13.50 -26.63
C ALA A 71 14.04 13.12 -27.30
N GLY A 72 12.92 13.62 -26.75
CA GLY A 72 11.59 13.28 -27.23
C GLY A 72 11.05 11.92 -26.77
N LEU A 73 11.80 11.19 -25.94
CA LEU A 73 11.31 9.94 -25.34
C LEU A 73 10.00 10.20 -24.57
N ALA A 74 9.00 9.36 -24.83
CA ALA A 74 7.70 9.48 -24.18
C ALA A 74 7.78 9.16 -22.68
N ILE A 75 7.30 10.07 -21.84
CA ILE A 75 7.13 9.86 -20.40
C ILE A 75 5.66 9.55 -20.14
N VAL A 76 5.38 8.34 -19.68
CA VAL A 76 4.03 7.80 -19.53
C VAL A 76 3.60 7.84 -18.07
N ALA A 77 2.33 8.17 -17.82
CA ALA A 77 1.74 8.13 -16.50
C ALA A 77 1.67 6.67 -15.98
N ALA A 78 2.31 6.43 -14.87
CA ALA A 78 2.22 5.16 -14.12
C ALA A 78 1.28 5.33 -12.91
N GLY A 79 1.61 4.80 -11.75
CA GLY A 79 0.88 4.92 -10.51
C GLY A 79 1.80 4.98 -9.29
N ALA A 80 1.21 5.13 -8.13
CA ALA A 80 1.91 4.95 -6.87
C ALA A 80 2.45 3.51 -6.77
N ASP A 81 3.48 3.32 -5.96
CA ASP A 81 4.14 2.02 -5.76
C ASP A 81 3.14 0.89 -5.49
N LYS A 82 2.24 1.09 -4.54
CA LYS A 82 1.21 0.11 -4.20
C LYS A 82 0.25 -0.20 -5.36
N ALA A 83 -0.17 0.79 -6.13
CA ALA A 83 -1.02 0.56 -7.30
C ALA A 83 -0.29 -0.26 -8.38
N CYS A 84 1.01 0.02 -8.59
CA CYS A 84 1.85 -0.74 -9.51
C CYS A 84 2.14 -2.16 -9.00
N GLU A 85 2.39 -2.33 -7.70
CA GLU A 85 2.58 -3.63 -7.05
C GLU A 85 1.35 -4.52 -7.22
N VAL A 86 0.15 -3.99 -6.96
CA VAL A 86 -1.13 -4.70 -7.12
C VAL A 86 -1.34 -5.15 -8.56
N LEU A 87 -1.06 -4.27 -9.54
CA LEU A 87 -1.10 -4.63 -10.96
C LEU A 87 -0.05 -5.68 -11.31
N GLY A 88 1.19 -5.51 -10.83
CA GLY A 88 2.31 -6.44 -11.06
C GLY A 88 2.05 -7.84 -10.48
N ALA A 89 1.31 -7.92 -9.37
CA ALA A 89 0.83 -9.18 -8.79
C ALA A 89 -0.32 -9.84 -9.58
N GLY A 90 -0.75 -9.25 -10.69
CA GLY A 90 -1.83 -9.77 -11.53
C GLY A 90 -3.24 -9.49 -11.02
N CYS A 91 -3.40 -8.62 -10.02
CA CYS A 91 -4.71 -8.24 -9.50
C CYS A 91 -5.34 -7.17 -10.42
N ILE A 92 -6.13 -7.62 -11.38
CA ILE A 92 -6.73 -6.79 -12.45
C ILE A 92 -8.26 -6.72 -12.40
N ASN A 93 -8.89 -7.48 -11.53
CA ASN A 93 -10.35 -7.50 -11.34
C ASN A 93 -10.73 -7.85 -9.90
N ALA A 94 -11.99 -7.66 -9.54
CA ALA A 94 -12.51 -7.81 -8.19
C ALA A 94 -12.50 -9.26 -7.64
N SER A 95 -12.25 -10.27 -8.48
CA SER A 95 -12.14 -11.67 -8.04
C SER A 95 -10.72 -12.06 -7.63
N GLN A 96 -9.78 -11.14 -7.78
CA GLN A 96 -8.36 -11.33 -7.45
C GLN A 96 -7.97 -10.44 -6.29
N GLY A 97 -7.00 -10.90 -5.51
CA GLY A 97 -6.41 -10.13 -4.43
C GLY A 97 -4.89 -10.23 -4.44
N ALA A 98 -4.24 -9.17 -4.03
CA ALA A 98 -2.80 -9.10 -3.83
C ALA A 98 -2.50 -9.00 -2.34
N LEU A 99 -1.63 -9.88 -1.84
CA LEU A 99 -1.12 -9.84 -0.47
C LEU A 99 0.30 -9.31 -0.47
N SER A 100 0.58 -8.36 0.38
CA SER A 100 1.92 -7.83 0.59
C SER A 100 2.31 -8.01 2.06
N PHE A 101 3.47 -8.64 2.28
CA PHE A 101 3.99 -8.91 3.61
C PHE A 101 5.30 -8.16 3.81
N GLY A 102 5.21 -7.00 4.44
CA GLY A 102 6.35 -6.20 4.90
C GLY A 102 6.26 -5.96 6.40
N THR A 103 6.79 -4.85 6.90
CA THR A 103 6.59 -4.42 8.28
C THR A 103 5.11 -4.36 8.64
N THR A 104 4.28 -3.85 7.73
CA THR A 104 2.83 -4.04 7.68
C THR A 104 2.47 -5.16 6.71
N ALA A 105 1.35 -5.83 6.95
CA ALA A 105 0.74 -6.72 5.97
C ALA A 105 -0.49 -6.04 5.35
N THR A 106 -0.61 -6.08 4.03
CA THR A 106 -1.75 -5.49 3.32
C THR A 106 -2.43 -6.51 2.42
N TYR A 107 -3.74 -6.43 2.34
CA TYR A 107 -4.54 -7.08 1.33
C TYR A 107 -5.15 -6.02 0.43
N ASN A 108 -4.94 -6.17 -0.86
CA ASN A 108 -5.42 -5.25 -1.88
C ASN A 108 -6.28 -6.00 -2.90
N THR A 109 -7.34 -5.35 -3.35
CA THR A 109 -8.12 -5.78 -4.52
C THR A 109 -8.49 -4.56 -5.36
N VAL A 110 -9.03 -4.77 -6.55
CA VAL A 110 -9.46 -3.68 -7.44
C VAL A 110 -10.95 -3.73 -7.71
N SER A 111 -11.55 -2.57 -7.96
CA SER A 111 -12.97 -2.44 -8.27
C SER A 111 -13.19 -1.36 -9.32
N CYS A 112 -14.15 -1.57 -10.22
CA CYS A 112 -14.67 -0.52 -11.12
C CYS A 112 -15.62 0.45 -10.40
N HIS A 113 -15.99 0.17 -9.16
CA HIS A 113 -16.87 1.02 -8.37
C HIS A 113 -16.13 1.58 -7.15
N TYR A 114 -16.45 2.81 -6.78
CA TYR A 114 -15.94 3.41 -5.55
C TYR A 114 -16.66 2.79 -4.34
N LEU A 115 -15.96 1.94 -3.60
CA LEU A 115 -16.48 1.22 -2.43
C LEU A 115 -15.72 1.65 -1.18
N SER A 116 -16.30 2.48 -0.34
CA SER A 116 -15.70 2.89 0.92
C SER A 116 -15.87 1.79 1.97
N ILE A 117 -14.95 0.83 1.98
CA ILE A 117 -14.96 -0.31 2.92
C ILE A 117 -14.26 0.02 4.25
N ASN A 118 -13.34 0.97 4.22
CA ASN A 118 -12.58 1.41 5.39
C ASN A 118 -12.56 2.95 5.41
N PRO A 119 -13.37 3.62 6.26
CA PRO A 119 -13.46 5.08 6.27
C PRO A 119 -12.13 5.82 6.43
N PRO A 120 -11.17 5.36 7.27
CA PRO A 120 -9.87 6.01 7.38
C PRO A 120 -8.98 5.87 6.13
N MET A 121 -9.25 4.86 5.30
CA MET A 121 -8.51 4.60 4.07
C MET A 121 -9.47 4.53 2.88
N PRO A 122 -9.81 5.67 2.27
CA PRO A 122 -10.69 5.69 1.11
C PRO A 122 -10.02 4.96 -0.07
N PRO A 123 -10.82 4.36 -0.96
CA PRO A 123 -10.30 3.80 -2.19
C PRO A 123 -9.50 4.83 -2.97
N TYR A 124 -8.36 4.44 -3.49
CA TYR A 124 -7.49 5.30 -4.28
C TYR A 124 -7.39 4.81 -5.73
N PRO A 125 -6.93 5.65 -6.68
CA PRO A 125 -6.88 5.25 -8.09
C PRO A 125 -5.94 4.05 -8.32
N ALA A 126 -6.43 3.04 -9.03
CA ALA A 126 -5.61 1.90 -9.44
C ALA A 126 -4.69 2.26 -10.63
N ALA A 127 -3.68 1.42 -10.88
CA ALA A 127 -2.82 1.56 -12.04
C ALA A 127 -3.55 1.27 -13.36
N LEU A 128 -4.65 0.52 -13.34
CA LEU A 128 -5.55 0.41 -14.48
C LEU A 128 -6.55 1.57 -14.49
N PRO A 129 -6.80 2.17 -15.68
CA PRO A 129 -7.74 3.27 -15.84
C PRO A 129 -9.15 2.95 -15.31
N HIS A 130 -9.79 3.93 -14.69
CA HIS A 130 -11.17 3.85 -14.19
C HIS A 130 -11.43 2.79 -13.13
N GLN A 131 -10.37 2.31 -12.47
CA GLN A 131 -10.47 1.40 -11.34
C GLN A 131 -9.95 2.04 -10.06
N TYR A 132 -10.36 1.46 -8.95
CA TYR A 132 -9.98 1.84 -7.60
C TYR A 132 -9.25 0.68 -6.94
N CYS A 133 -8.19 0.95 -6.21
CA CYS A 133 -7.62 0.03 -5.24
C CYS A 133 -8.39 0.13 -3.93
N LEU A 134 -8.75 -1.02 -3.40
CA LEU A 134 -9.33 -1.18 -2.07
C LEU A 134 -8.27 -1.86 -1.21
N GLU A 135 -7.93 -1.26 -0.08
CA GLU A 135 -6.86 -1.75 0.78
C GLU A 135 -7.34 -1.94 2.20
N THR A 136 -6.95 -3.06 2.80
CA THR A 136 -6.97 -3.27 4.22
C THR A 136 -5.58 -3.61 4.71
N GLN A 137 -5.23 -3.23 5.94
CA GLN A 137 -3.90 -3.47 6.47
C GLN A 137 -3.91 -3.96 7.91
N ILE A 138 -2.91 -4.76 8.23
CA ILE A 138 -2.52 -5.11 9.57
C ILE A 138 -1.21 -4.38 9.85
N PRO A 139 -1.18 -3.41 10.79
CA PRO A 139 0.00 -2.57 11.03
C PRO A 139 1.25 -3.35 11.43
N GLN A 140 1.09 -4.52 12.03
CA GLN A 140 2.17 -5.39 12.48
C GLN A 140 2.28 -6.65 11.60
N GLY A 141 2.69 -6.53 10.36
CA GLY A 141 2.94 -7.65 9.46
C GLY A 141 4.14 -8.50 9.94
N PHE A 142 5.25 -8.48 9.23
CA PHE A 142 6.49 -9.15 9.66
C PHE A 142 7.08 -8.60 10.97
N ALA A 143 6.71 -7.40 11.39
CA ALA A 143 7.04 -6.91 12.72
C ALA A 143 6.49 -7.82 13.83
N LEU A 144 5.30 -8.43 13.61
CA LEU A 144 4.72 -9.40 14.55
C LEU A 144 5.52 -10.71 14.59
N VAL A 145 6.00 -11.19 13.44
CA VAL A 145 6.86 -12.38 13.36
C VAL A 145 8.18 -12.13 14.09
N LYS A 146 8.77 -10.95 13.91
CA LYS A 146 9.97 -10.55 14.66
C LYS A 146 9.71 -10.49 16.18
N TYR A 147 8.58 -9.89 16.57
CA TYR A 147 8.17 -9.85 17.98
C TYR A 147 8.01 -11.26 18.56
N PHE A 148 7.35 -12.17 17.84
CA PHE A 148 7.22 -13.57 18.23
C PHE A 148 8.57 -14.22 18.47
N LYS A 149 9.49 -14.09 17.52
CA LYS A 149 10.87 -14.58 17.61
C LYS A 149 11.58 -14.06 18.87
N GLU A 150 11.49 -12.76 19.13
CA GLU A 150 12.32 -12.09 20.15
C GLU A 150 11.72 -12.17 21.55
N GLN A 151 10.41 -12.23 21.67
CA GLN A 151 9.72 -12.08 22.95
C GLN A 151 9.00 -13.35 23.42
N ILE A 152 8.64 -14.25 22.51
CA ILE A 152 7.85 -15.42 22.85
C ILE A 152 8.66 -16.70 22.68
N ALA A 153 9.31 -16.91 21.54
CA ALA A 153 9.98 -18.13 21.17
C ALA A 153 11.52 -17.99 21.08
N ALA A 154 12.11 -17.05 21.80
CA ALA A 154 13.54 -16.76 21.69
C ALA A 154 14.43 -17.94 22.04
N ASN A 155 14.14 -18.67 23.12
CA ASN A 155 14.90 -19.82 23.57
C ASN A 155 14.72 -21.01 22.63
N GLU A 156 13.50 -21.33 22.27
CA GLU A 156 13.14 -22.45 21.38
C GLU A 156 13.76 -22.26 19.99
N ILE A 157 13.77 -21.04 19.48
CA ILE A 157 14.41 -20.74 18.20
C ILE A 157 15.93 -20.85 18.34
N ALA A 158 16.53 -20.35 19.41
CA ALA A 158 17.97 -20.42 19.62
C ALA A 158 18.47 -21.89 19.72
N GLU A 159 17.72 -22.73 20.42
CA GLU A 159 18.02 -24.17 20.53
C GLU A 159 17.85 -24.91 19.20
N ALA A 160 16.78 -24.60 18.45
CA ALA A 160 16.49 -25.26 17.17
C ALA A 160 17.35 -24.73 16.01
N GLN A 161 17.92 -23.54 16.13
CA GLN A 161 18.64 -22.86 15.04
C GLN A 161 19.93 -23.61 14.66
N GLN A 162 20.76 -24.05 15.61
CA GLN A 162 22.00 -24.82 15.37
C GLN A 162 22.85 -24.29 14.18
N GLY A 163 22.98 -22.97 14.06
CA GLY A 163 23.68 -22.31 12.97
C GLY A 163 22.89 -22.08 11.67
N ARG A 164 21.62 -22.50 11.58
CA ARG A 164 20.71 -22.18 10.47
C ARG A 164 20.10 -20.80 10.64
N ASP A 165 19.49 -20.30 9.58
CA ASP A 165 18.66 -19.10 9.65
C ASP A 165 17.41 -19.39 10.51
N TRP A 166 17.03 -18.44 11.37
CA TRP A 166 15.86 -18.54 12.23
C TRP A 166 14.54 -18.62 11.41
N LEU A 167 14.50 -18.05 10.20
CA LEU A 167 13.35 -18.19 9.31
C LEU A 167 13.15 -19.63 8.86
N ALA A 168 14.24 -20.36 8.59
CA ALA A 168 14.15 -21.77 8.25
C ALA A 168 13.61 -22.62 9.40
N VAL A 169 13.90 -22.26 10.65
CA VAL A 169 13.32 -22.91 11.82
C VAL A 169 11.80 -22.68 11.90
N LEU A 170 11.38 -21.43 11.67
CA LEU A 170 9.94 -21.10 11.64
C LEU A 170 9.23 -21.80 10.49
N GLU A 171 9.88 -21.95 9.34
CA GLU A 171 9.31 -22.66 8.18
C GLU A 171 9.07 -24.15 8.50
N ASP A 172 10.03 -24.81 9.15
CA ASP A 172 9.88 -26.19 9.61
C ASP A 172 8.67 -26.34 10.57
N TRP A 173 8.47 -25.36 11.47
CA TRP A 173 7.32 -25.39 12.39
C TRP A 173 6.00 -25.09 11.67
N LEU A 174 5.99 -24.19 10.71
CA LEU A 174 4.82 -23.89 9.89
C LEU A 174 4.33 -25.10 9.10
N ILE A 175 5.24 -25.90 8.55
CA ILE A 175 4.89 -27.13 7.80
C ILE A 175 4.21 -28.15 8.72
N GLN A 176 4.58 -28.19 9.99
CA GLN A 176 4.00 -29.13 10.97
C GLN A 176 2.68 -28.62 11.56
N SER A 177 2.40 -27.31 11.47
CA SER A 177 1.18 -26.72 12.00
C SER A 177 0.00 -26.93 11.04
N PRO A 178 -1.14 -27.45 11.50
CA PRO A 178 -2.29 -27.62 10.64
C PRO A 178 -2.90 -26.26 10.26
N ALA A 179 -3.60 -26.22 9.13
CA ALA A 179 -4.34 -25.03 8.72
C ALA A 179 -5.31 -24.60 9.81
N GLY A 180 -5.29 -23.32 10.17
CA GLY A 180 -6.08 -22.77 11.28
C GLY A 180 -5.48 -22.98 12.67
N ALA A 181 -4.23 -23.50 12.77
CA ALA A 181 -3.45 -23.62 14.01
C ALA A 181 -4.28 -24.19 15.19
N ASN A 182 -5.09 -25.22 14.96
CA ASN A 182 -6.01 -25.82 15.93
C ASN A 182 -6.96 -24.82 16.63
N GLY A 183 -7.30 -23.72 15.95
CA GLY A 183 -8.16 -22.65 16.49
C GLY A 183 -7.42 -21.55 17.25
N LEU A 184 -6.09 -21.62 17.34
CA LEU A 184 -5.30 -20.53 17.92
C LEU A 184 -5.36 -19.31 17.01
N MET A 185 -5.70 -18.17 17.57
CA MET A 185 -5.82 -16.90 16.86
C MET A 185 -5.05 -15.83 17.61
N TRP A 186 -4.24 -15.08 16.90
CA TRP A 186 -3.55 -13.91 17.44
C TRP A 186 -4.20 -12.62 16.94
N GLN A 187 -4.66 -11.80 17.88
CA GLN A 187 -5.06 -10.42 17.61
C GLN A 187 -3.81 -9.54 17.66
N PRO A 188 -3.35 -8.97 16.52
CA PRO A 188 -2.00 -8.41 16.40
C PRO A 188 -1.86 -6.95 16.84
N SER A 189 -2.72 -6.40 17.69
CA SER A 189 -2.66 -5.00 18.12
C SER A 189 -1.63 -4.81 19.24
N LEU A 190 -0.35 -4.69 18.87
CA LEU A 190 0.74 -4.50 19.84
C LEU A 190 1.06 -3.01 20.12
N SER A 191 0.44 -2.07 19.42
CA SER A 191 0.67 -0.64 19.62
C SER A 191 -0.54 0.04 20.21
N VAL A 192 -0.29 0.91 21.20
CA VAL A 192 -1.29 1.85 21.71
C VAL A 192 -1.43 2.96 20.68
N GLN A 193 -2.53 2.98 19.94
CA GLN A 193 -2.83 4.14 19.09
C GLN A 193 -3.25 5.32 19.95
N ALA A 194 -2.54 6.43 19.81
CA ALA A 194 -2.76 7.67 20.58
C ALA A 194 -4.03 8.45 20.17
N SER A 195 -4.91 7.86 19.38
CA SER A 195 -6.08 8.54 18.79
C SER A 195 -7.36 8.47 19.62
N GLY A 196 -7.28 8.29 20.93
CA GLY A 196 -8.45 8.46 21.82
C GLY A 196 -9.63 7.47 21.66
N GLU A 197 -9.59 6.61 20.65
CA GLU A 197 -10.56 5.55 20.44
C GLU A 197 -9.96 4.21 20.89
N SER A 198 -10.70 3.50 21.71
CA SER A 198 -10.51 2.13 22.18
C SER A 198 -9.09 1.55 22.01
N ILE A 199 -8.31 1.50 23.07
CA ILE A 199 -6.99 0.84 23.12
C ILE A 199 -7.22 -0.66 22.80
N SER A 200 -6.98 -1.06 21.56
CA SER A 200 -6.96 -2.46 21.19
C SER A 200 -5.60 -3.04 21.59
N GLN A 201 -5.59 -3.92 22.58
CA GLN A 201 -4.40 -4.66 22.98
C GLN A 201 -4.31 -5.98 22.23
N GLY A 202 -3.07 -6.46 21.99
CA GLY A 202 -2.87 -7.79 21.43
C GLY A 202 -3.40 -8.89 22.36
N ALA A 203 -3.94 -9.94 21.77
CA ALA A 203 -4.46 -11.08 22.52
C ALA A 203 -4.19 -12.39 21.76
N LEU A 204 -3.98 -13.47 22.51
CA LEU A 204 -4.02 -14.85 22.01
C LEU A 204 -5.34 -15.48 22.45
N LEU A 205 -6.10 -15.97 21.49
CA LEU A 205 -7.41 -16.58 21.69
C LEU A 205 -7.34 -18.05 21.27
N GLY A 206 -8.16 -18.90 21.89
CA GLY A 206 -8.25 -20.32 21.54
C GLY A 206 -7.14 -21.18 22.13
N LEU A 207 -6.38 -20.71 23.12
CA LEU A 207 -5.40 -21.53 23.82
C LEU A 207 -6.05 -22.78 24.46
N SER A 208 -5.45 -23.92 24.22
CA SER A 208 -5.84 -25.21 24.81
C SER A 208 -4.59 -25.99 25.18
N THR A 209 -4.77 -27.15 25.78
CA THR A 209 -3.66 -28.08 26.10
C THR A 209 -3.05 -28.76 24.86
N GLN A 210 -3.54 -28.47 23.68
CA GLN A 210 -3.02 -28.96 22.39
C GLN A 210 -2.01 -28.02 21.73
N HIS A 211 -1.74 -26.87 22.36
CA HIS A 211 -0.77 -25.88 21.90
C HIS A 211 0.49 -25.88 22.82
#